data_1f6ee831eeef0acee810ab626d711e11
#
_entry.id   1f6ee831eeef0acee810ab626d711e11
#
_cell.length_a   1.000
_cell.length_b   1.000
_cell.length_c   1.000
_cell.angle_alpha   90.00
_cell.angle_beta   90.00
_cell.angle_gamma   90.00
#
_symmetry.space_group_name_H-M   'P 1'
#
loop_
_entity.id
_entity.type
_entity.pdbx_description
1 polymer ?
#
loop_
_entity_poly.entity_id
_entity_poly.type
_entity_poly.pdbx_seq_one_letter_code
_entity_poly.pdbx_strand_id
1 'polypeptide(L)'
;MKVVKLDRRFRQYKQHGHVIAVRCDSWLGEGIPLEKICKAKLGDRGYMPDNDWYAYFGKNNGRANRPFWISFRRESDLTLVLLSARLTNNA
;
A
#
# COMPACT_ATOMS: atom_id res chain seq x y z
N MET A 1 2.19 10.33 -4.03
CA MET A 1 1.35 9.23 -3.51
C MET A 1 0.00 9.25 -4.20
N LYS A 2 -0.45 8.12 -4.69
CA LYS A 2 -1.68 8.04 -5.47
C LYS A 2 -2.50 6.82 -5.07
N VAL A 3 -3.81 7.01 -4.85
CA VAL A 3 -4.73 5.91 -4.60
C VAL A 3 -5.21 5.33 -5.92
N VAL A 4 -5.13 4.01 -6.07
CA VAL A 4 -5.48 3.31 -7.30
C VAL A 4 -6.46 2.20 -6.97
N LYS A 5 -7.63 2.21 -7.62
CA LYS A 5 -8.57 1.09 -7.51
C LYS A 5 -8.07 -0.07 -8.36
N LEU A 6 -8.04 -1.25 -7.78
CA LEU A 6 -7.56 -2.44 -8.46
C LEU A 6 -8.70 -3.14 -9.19
N ASP A 7 -8.39 -3.74 -10.33
CA ASP A 7 -9.34 -4.50 -11.13
C ASP A 7 -8.64 -5.73 -11.73
N ARG A 8 -9.27 -6.36 -12.70
CA ARG A 8 -8.77 -7.60 -13.32
C ARG A 8 -7.39 -7.50 -13.94
N ARG A 9 -6.91 -6.29 -14.22
CA ARG A 9 -5.57 -6.09 -14.78
C ARG A 9 -4.48 -6.27 -13.74
N PHE A 10 -4.84 -6.27 -12.46
CA PHE A 10 -3.89 -6.35 -11.36
C PHE A 10 -3.86 -7.73 -10.75
N ARG A 11 -2.65 -8.26 -10.60
CA ARG A 11 -2.42 -9.57 -9.98
C ARG A 11 -2.99 -9.64 -8.57
N GLN A 12 -2.82 -8.57 -7.79
CA GLN A 12 -3.29 -8.53 -6.42
C GLN A 12 -4.81 -8.66 -6.33
N TYR A 13 -5.52 -8.12 -7.29
CA TYR A 13 -6.97 -8.26 -7.37
C TYR A 13 -7.36 -9.69 -7.73
N LYS A 14 -6.77 -10.23 -8.82
CA LYS A 14 -7.16 -11.54 -9.33
C LYS A 14 -6.83 -12.68 -8.38
N GLN A 15 -5.66 -12.62 -7.75
CA GLN A 15 -5.15 -13.75 -6.96
C GLN A 15 -5.40 -13.61 -5.47
N HIS A 16 -5.51 -12.39 -4.97
CA HIS A 16 -5.54 -12.16 -3.53
C HIS A 16 -6.73 -11.35 -3.04
N GLY A 17 -7.61 -10.92 -3.95
CA GLY A 17 -8.82 -10.19 -3.59
C GLY A 17 -8.60 -8.79 -3.05
N HIS A 18 -7.45 -8.19 -3.33
CA HIS A 18 -7.19 -6.81 -2.95
C HIS A 18 -7.88 -5.87 -3.93
N VAL A 19 -8.61 -4.88 -3.41
CA VAL A 19 -9.47 -4.03 -4.24
C VAL A 19 -8.93 -2.61 -4.42
N ILE A 20 -7.96 -2.21 -3.62
CA ILE A 20 -7.46 -0.85 -3.65
C ILE A 20 -5.99 -0.83 -3.22
N ALA A 21 -5.23 0.15 -3.72
CA ALA A 21 -3.82 0.27 -3.39
C ALA A 21 -3.39 1.73 -3.34
N VAL A 22 -2.29 1.97 -2.64
CA VAL A 22 -1.59 3.25 -2.68
C VAL A 22 -0.29 3.04 -3.42
N ARG A 23 -0.03 3.87 -4.42
CA ARG A 23 1.25 3.91 -5.11
C ARG A 23 2.08 5.06 -4.54
N CYS A 24 3.24 4.72 -4.00
CA CYS A 24 4.19 5.70 -3.45
C CYS A 24 5.32 5.91 -4.45
N ASP A 25 5.63 7.17 -4.73
CA ASP A 25 6.71 7.49 -5.65
C ASP A 25 8.08 7.32 -5.00
N SER A 26 8.14 7.42 -3.68
CA SER A 26 9.37 7.24 -2.91
C SER A 26 9.15 6.24 -1.79
N TRP A 27 9.93 5.18 -1.79
CA TRP A 27 9.87 4.20 -0.71
C TRP A 27 10.33 4.83 0.61
N LEU A 28 11.44 5.57 0.60
CA LEU A 28 11.99 6.17 1.82
C LEU A 28 11.09 7.28 2.38
N GLY A 29 10.56 8.14 1.50
CA GLY A 29 9.77 9.29 1.93
C GLY A 29 8.31 8.98 2.23
N GLU A 30 7.72 8.04 1.50
CA GLU A 30 6.29 7.73 1.59
C GLU A 30 6.01 6.30 2.01
N GLY A 31 6.74 5.35 1.44
CA GLY A 31 6.47 3.92 1.66
C GLY A 31 6.76 3.47 3.07
N ILE A 32 7.92 3.79 3.63
CA ILE A 32 8.31 3.37 4.97
C ILE A 32 7.37 3.91 6.03
N PRO A 33 7.04 5.21 6.05
CA PRO A 33 6.08 5.73 7.02
C PRO A 33 4.71 5.07 6.94
N LEU A 34 4.18 4.85 5.72
CA LEU A 34 2.89 4.18 5.55
C LEU A 34 2.93 2.74 6.00
N GLU A 35 4.01 2.02 5.68
CA GLU A 35 4.16 0.64 6.10
C GLU A 35 4.17 0.51 7.62
N LYS A 36 4.82 1.44 8.33
CA LYS A 36 4.80 1.45 9.79
C LYS A 36 3.39 1.64 10.33
N ILE A 37 2.61 2.51 9.71
CA ILE A 37 1.22 2.74 10.11
C ILE A 37 0.39 1.48 9.86
N CYS A 38 0.58 0.82 8.72
CA CYS A 38 -0.12 -0.43 8.44
C CYS A 38 0.17 -1.49 9.50
N LYS A 39 1.42 -1.65 9.89
CA LYS A 39 1.79 -2.60 10.94
C LYS A 39 1.15 -2.24 12.27
N ALA A 40 1.10 -0.96 12.62
CA ALA A 40 0.54 -0.51 13.87
C ALA A 40 -0.98 -0.65 13.94
N LYS A 41 -1.67 -0.41 12.82
CA LYS A 41 -3.13 -0.38 12.79
C LYS A 41 -3.77 -1.67 12.32
N LEU A 42 -3.12 -2.38 11.40
CA LEU A 42 -3.69 -3.57 10.76
C LEU A 42 -2.97 -4.86 11.13
N GLY A 43 -1.92 -4.77 11.92
CA GLY A 43 -1.16 -5.93 12.31
C GLY A 43 0.00 -6.24 11.38
N ASP A 44 0.85 -7.16 11.81
CA ASP A 44 2.10 -7.47 11.12
C ASP A 44 1.82 -8.29 9.89
N ARG A 45 2.29 -7.86 8.78
CA ARG A 45 2.52 -8.60 7.65
C ARG A 45 2.25 -8.20 6.31
N GLY A 46 3.01 -7.33 5.81
CA GLY A 46 3.02 -6.91 4.44
C GLY A 46 3.75 -7.84 3.46
N TYR A 47 4.16 -9.03 3.88
CA TYR A 47 4.87 -9.93 2.97
C TYR A 47 4.01 -11.05 2.42
N MET A 48 2.85 -11.24 2.98
CA MET A 48 1.96 -12.33 2.58
C MET A 48 0.79 -11.74 1.81
N PRO A 49 0.69 -12.02 0.51
CA PRO A 49 -0.40 -11.46 -0.29
C PRO A 49 -1.80 -11.83 0.19
N ASP A 50 -1.93 -12.92 0.93
CA ASP A 50 -3.23 -13.38 1.45
C ASP A 50 -3.70 -12.59 2.68
N ASN A 51 -2.85 -11.71 3.21
CA ASN A 51 -3.23 -10.87 4.34
C ASN A 51 -4.11 -9.71 3.89
N ASP A 52 -4.67 -8.99 4.88
CA ASP A 52 -5.53 -7.84 4.60
C ASP A 52 -4.79 -6.71 3.89
N TRP A 53 -3.46 -6.67 3.99
CA TRP A 53 -2.65 -5.71 3.28
C TRP A 53 -1.32 -6.34 2.86
N TYR A 54 -0.71 -5.78 1.79
CA TYR A 54 0.54 -6.31 1.24
C TYR A 54 1.36 -5.18 0.64
N ALA A 55 2.65 -5.15 0.97
CA ALA A 55 3.58 -4.14 0.47
C ALA A 55 4.56 -4.78 -0.51
N TYR A 56 4.78 -4.11 -1.66
CA TYR A 56 5.66 -4.65 -2.71
C TYR A 56 6.18 -3.54 -3.61
N PHE A 57 7.26 -3.83 -4.32
CA PHE A 57 7.77 -2.93 -5.34
C PHE A 57 7.13 -3.25 -6.69
N GLY A 58 6.77 -2.20 -7.42
CA GLY A 58 6.25 -2.34 -8.77
C GLY A 58 7.34 -2.65 -9.78
N LYS A 59 6.94 -2.77 -11.06
CA LYS A 59 7.88 -3.06 -12.13
C LYS A 59 8.86 -1.91 -12.32
N ASN A 60 10.11 -2.26 -12.59
CA ASN A 60 11.13 -1.30 -12.97
C ASN A 60 10.97 -1.00 -14.47
N ASN A 61 10.57 0.23 -14.80
CA ASN A 61 10.37 0.67 -16.18
C ASN A 61 11.62 1.30 -16.78
N GLY A 62 12.79 0.86 -16.34
CA GLY A 62 14.05 1.43 -16.80
C GLY A 62 14.46 2.69 -16.06
N ARG A 63 13.72 3.10 -15.05
CA ARG A 63 14.05 4.23 -14.20
C ARG A 63 14.77 3.77 -12.94
N ALA A 64 15.56 4.66 -12.35
CA ALA A 64 16.31 4.34 -11.15
C ALA A 64 15.41 4.02 -9.95
N ASN A 65 14.24 4.63 -9.88
CA ASN A 65 13.32 4.46 -8.76
C ASN A 65 12.11 3.63 -9.17
N ARG A 66 11.91 2.53 -8.47
CA ARG A 66 10.72 1.70 -8.65
C ARG A 66 9.59 2.22 -7.78
N PRO A 67 8.34 2.25 -8.28
CA PRO A 67 7.22 2.61 -7.42
C PRO A 67 7.02 1.57 -6.33
N PHE A 68 6.63 2.03 -5.16
CA PHE A 68 6.32 1.17 -4.02
C PHE A 68 4.81 1.16 -3.82
N TRP A 69 4.25 -0.05 -3.74
CA TRP A 69 2.80 -0.23 -3.62
C TRP A 69 2.45 -0.86 -2.30
N ILE A 70 1.31 -0.42 -1.73
CA ILE A 70 0.69 -1.10 -0.61
C ILE A 70 -0.76 -1.36 -1.01
N SER A 71 -1.15 -2.63 -1.11
CA SER A 71 -2.50 -3.00 -1.51
C SER A 71 -3.31 -3.47 -0.31
N PHE A 72 -4.63 -3.29 -0.37
CA PHE A 72 -5.54 -3.58 0.73
C PHE A 72 -6.74 -4.39 0.24
N ARG A 73 -7.17 -5.33 1.06
CA ARG A 73 -8.36 -6.10 0.78
C ARG A 73 -9.63 -5.27 0.97
N ARG A 74 -9.60 -4.30 1.88
CA ARG A 74 -10.75 -3.45 2.20
C ARG A 74 -10.39 -1.98 2.06
N GLU A 75 -11.30 -1.22 1.44
CA GLU A 75 -11.11 0.22 1.33
C GLU A 75 -11.09 0.91 2.70
N SER A 76 -11.84 0.39 3.67
CA SER A 76 -11.85 0.93 5.02
C SER A 76 -10.49 0.89 5.69
N ASP A 77 -9.69 -0.14 5.41
CA ASP A 77 -8.34 -0.26 5.96
C ASP A 77 -7.43 0.81 5.38
N LEU A 78 -7.52 1.05 4.07
CA LEU A 78 -6.76 2.14 3.44
C LEU A 78 -7.16 3.49 4.04
N THR A 79 -8.44 3.73 4.21
CA THR A 79 -8.95 4.98 4.80
C THR A 79 -8.37 5.19 6.20
N LEU A 80 -8.36 4.15 7.02
CA LEU A 80 -7.78 4.20 8.36
C LEU A 80 -6.30 4.57 8.32
N VAL A 81 -5.55 3.94 7.43
CA VAL A 81 -4.10 4.19 7.30
C VAL A 81 -3.83 5.62 6.85
N LEU A 82 -4.57 6.11 5.85
CA LEU A 82 -4.38 7.47 5.35
C LEU A 82 -4.76 8.52 6.38
N LEU A 83 -5.82 8.30 7.13
CA LEU A 83 -6.21 9.20 8.22
C LEU A 83 -5.14 9.23 9.31
N SER A 84 -4.59 8.09 9.66
CA SER A 84 -3.52 8.00 10.66
C SER A 84 -2.27 8.73 10.19
N ALA A 85 -1.91 8.59 8.91
CA ALA A 85 -0.77 9.29 8.33
C ALA A 85 -0.98 10.80 8.36
N ARG A 86 -2.19 11.27 8.03
CA ARG A 86 -2.52 12.68 8.03
C ARG A 86 -2.44 13.29 9.43
N LEU A 87 -2.95 12.59 10.43
CA LEU A 87 -2.88 13.04 11.82
C LEU A 87 -1.45 13.13 12.31
N THR A 88 -0.62 12.15 11.95
CA THR A 88 0.79 12.15 12.32
C THR A 88 1.53 13.33 11.69
N ASN A 89 1.23 13.65 10.42
CA ASN A 89 1.88 14.75 9.72
C ASN A 89 1.46 16.12 10.23
N ASN A 90 0.33 16.22 10.88
CA ASN A 90 -0.20 17.49 11.43
C ASN A 90 0.16 17.69 12.90
N ALA A 91 0.89 16.78 13.48
CA ALA A 91 1.26 16.83 14.90
C ALA A 91 2.49 17.71 15.15
#